data_bbfd67b980c59e06f98080f2d016ef0a
#
_entry.id   bbfd67b980c59e06f98080f2d016ef0a
#
_cell.length_a   1.000
_cell.length_b   1.000
_cell.length_c   1.000
_cell.angle_alpha   90.00
_cell.angle_beta   90.00
_cell.angle_gamma   90.00
#
_symmetry.space_group_name_H-M   'P 1'
#
loop_
_entity.id
_entity.type
_entity.pdbx_description
1 polymer ?
#
loop_
_entity_poly.entity_id
_entity_poly.type
_entity_poly.pdbx_seq_one_letter_code
_entity_poly.pdbx_strand_id
1 'polypeptide(L)'
;MTGLNCGEGAAIIIAGVDISRFRNGVTVMKTIKDKQLLVGADFAGFPLKEAVVAHLRKKGWIITDVGVRTDSDPDDTDLMFHRIGLRVGSMISEGEFERALVFCGTGMGIHIAASKCPHVHAGVVESVPAALRAITGNGVNVLAMGAFYVAPQMGCDIADAYLNAGLGSGYEWWHNFYEFHKLAIDELEAFDYEEYKANGFKVRHLGDYPLTLETKPDDVK
;
A
#
# COMPACT_ATOMS: atom_id res chain seq x y z
N MET A 1 19.86 -40.36 -10.83
CA MET A 1 18.39 -40.41 -10.96
C MET A 1 17.82 -40.36 -9.57
N THR A 2 17.43 -39.23 -9.09
CA THR A 2 16.47 -39.07 -7.98
C THR A 2 16.01 -37.61 -8.03
N GLY A 3 14.77 -37.41 -8.44
CA GLY A 3 14.13 -36.11 -8.52
C GLY A 3 13.90 -35.54 -7.11
N LEU A 4 14.33 -34.31 -6.88
CA LEU A 4 13.94 -33.53 -5.72
C LEU A 4 12.64 -32.81 -6.04
N ASN A 5 11.61 -33.31 -5.40
CA ASN A 5 10.28 -32.74 -5.32
C ASN A 5 10.36 -31.41 -4.54
N CYS A 6 10.04 -30.29 -5.17
CA CYS A 6 9.86 -29.00 -4.49
C CYS A 6 8.56 -29.06 -3.69
N GLY A 7 8.68 -29.36 -2.41
CA GLY A 7 7.59 -29.36 -1.44
C GLY A 7 7.14 -27.93 -1.09
N GLU A 8 5.89 -27.87 -0.88
CA GLU A 8 4.98 -26.77 -0.51
C GLU A 8 5.47 -25.88 0.67
N GLY A 9 5.14 -24.57 0.52
CA GLY A 9 4.83 -23.73 1.67
C GLY A 9 6.01 -23.25 2.51
N ALA A 10 6.76 -22.25 2.03
CA ALA A 10 7.57 -21.44 2.92
C ALA A 10 6.65 -20.58 3.80
N ALA A 11 6.49 -20.93 5.08
CA ALA A 11 5.80 -20.12 6.06
C ALA A 11 6.61 -18.84 6.32
N ILE A 12 6.00 -17.69 6.09
CA ILE A 12 6.58 -16.40 6.47
C ILE A 12 6.38 -16.25 7.98
N ILE A 13 7.46 -16.38 8.75
CA ILE A 13 7.46 -16.09 10.18
C ILE A 13 7.72 -14.60 10.36
N ILE A 14 6.69 -13.86 10.71
CA ILE A 14 6.83 -12.46 11.14
C ILE A 14 6.77 -12.46 12.67
N ALA A 15 7.89 -12.10 13.30
CA ALA A 15 8.01 -11.86 14.75
C ALA A 15 7.47 -12.99 15.65
N GLY A 16 7.85 -14.24 15.39
CA GLY A 16 7.60 -15.35 16.33
C GLY A 16 6.16 -15.90 16.37
N VAL A 17 5.31 -15.51 15.45
CA VAL A 17 3.92 -16.01 15.36
C VAL A 17 3.81 -17.09 14.29
N ASP A 18 3.51 -18.31 14.70
CA ASP A 18 3.17 -19.41 13.80
C ASP A 18 1.73 -19.26 13.30
N ILE A 19 1.57 -18.78 12.07
CA ILE A 19 0.27 -18.57 11.43
C ILE A 19 -0.41 -19.87 10.97
N SER A 20 0.22 -21.02 11.10
CA SER A 20 -0.38 -22.32 10.72
C SER A 20 -1.55 -22.74 11.61
N ARG A 21 -1.75 -22.11 12.77
CA ARG A 21 -2.80 -22.43 13.75
C ARG A 21 -4.16 -21.79 13.51
N PHE A 22 -4.29 -20.87 12.54
CA PHE A 22 -5.53 -20.11 12.31
C PHE A 22 -6.29 -20.57 11.06
N ARG A 23 -6.76 -21.81 11.05
CA ARG A 23 -7.47 -22.40 9.89
C ARG A 23 -8.99 -22.25 9.90
N ASN A 24 -9.62 -21.40 10.69
CA ASN A 24 -11.10 -21.29 10.70
C ASN A 24 -11.64 -19.85 10.74
N GLY A 25 -10.97 -18.92 10.10
CA GLY A 25 -11.55 -17.60 9.81
C GLY A 25 -11.10 -17.19 8.42
N VAL A 26 -11.96 -17.35 7.41
CA VAL A 26 -11.62 -16.95 6.04
C VAL A 26 -11.65 -15.43 5.98
N THR A 27 -10.54 -14.79 6.35
CA THR A 27 -10.28 -13.43 5.88
C THR A 27 -9.93 -13.56 4.42
N VAL A 28 -10.87 -13.25 3.55
CA VAL A 28 -10.63 -13.16 2.11
C VAL A 28 -9.60 -12.07 1.91
N MET A 29 -8.32 -12.46 1.75
CA MET A 29 -7.32 -11.53 1.25
C MET A 29 -7.84 -11.03 -0.10
N LYS A 30 -8.15 -9.74 -0.16
CA LYS A 30 -8.57 -9.09 -1.41
C LYS A 30 -7.34 -9.11 -2.32
N THR A 31 -7.24 -10.14 -3.14
CA THR A 31 -6.18 -10.23 -4.16
C THR A 31 -6.40 -9.10 -5.13
N ILE A 32 -5.34 -8.37 -5.46
CA ILE A 32 -5.39 -7.36 -6.51
C ILE A 32 -5.80 -8.07 -7.80
N LYS A 33 -6.87 -7.57 -8.40
CA LYS A 33 -7.47 -8.17 -9.58
C LYS A 33 -6.43 -8.35 -10.69
N ASP A 34 -6.27 -9.57 -11.16
CA ASP A 34 -5.42 -9.93 -12.29
C ASP A 34 -3.95 -9.49 -12.19
N LYS A 35 -3.44 -9.25 -10.97
CA LYS A 35 -2.08 -8.74 -10.73
C LYS A 35 -1.74 -7.47 -11.54
N GLN A 36 -2.71 -6.61 -11.78
CA GLN A 36 -2.48 -5.33 -12.44
C GLN A 36 -2.03 -4.28 -11.43
N LEU A 37 -0.97 -3.56 -11.76
CA LEU A 37 -0.37 -2.57 -10.88
C LEU A 37 0.01 -1.32 -11.66
N LEU A 38 -0.37 -0.17 -11.13
CA LEU A 38 0.05 1.14 -11.62
C LEU A 38 1.37 1.52 -10.96
N VAL A 39 2.33 2.03 -11.75
CA VAL A 39 3.58 2.57 -11.21
C VAL A 39 3.89 3.92 -11.83
N GLY A 40 4.59 4.79 -11.07
CA GLY A 40 5.06 6.06 -11.55
C GLY A 40 6.32 6.51 -10.81
N ALA A 41 7.27 7.11 -11.51
CA ALA A 41 8.45 7.72 -10.91
C ALA A 41 8.89 8.94 -11.68
N ASP A 42 9.42 9.95 -10.97
CA ASP A 42 10.23 11.00 -11.56
C ASP A 42 11.68 10.51 -11.83
N PHE A 43 12.53 11.38 -12.33
CA PHE A 43 13.93 11.03 -12.60
C PHE A 43 14.71 10.58 -11.37
N ALA A 44 14.46 11.15 -10.20
CA ALA A 44 15.12 10.75 -8.95
C ALA A 44 14.65 9.37 -8.46
N GLY A 45 13.38 9.05 -8.65
CA GLY A 45 12.79 7.75 -8.30
C GLY A 45 13.01 6.65 -9.32
N PHE A 46 13.39 7.00 -10.56
CA PHE A 46 13.49 6.08 -11.68
C PHE A 46 14.35 4.84 -11.42
N PRO A 47 15.59 4.94 -10.86
CA PRO A 47 16.41 3.75 -10.62
C PRO A 47 15.77 2.74 -9.66
N LEU A 48 15.11 3.21 -8.60
CA LEU A 48 14.42 2.35 -7.64
C LEU A 48 13.18 1.71 -8.28
N LYS A 49 12.40 2.50 -9.04
CA LYS A 49 11.25 1.99 -9.80
C LYS A 49 11.66 0.85 -10.72
N GLU A 50 12.71 1.00 -11.50
CA GLU A 50 13.15 -0.03 -12.45
C GLU A 50 13.53 -1.34 -11.75
N ALA A 51 14.22 -1.27 -10.61
CA ALA A 51 14.56 -2.45 -9.82
C ALA A 51 13.30 -3.18 -9.30
N VAL A 52 12.34 -2.44 -8.75
CA VAL A 52 11.09 -2.98 -8.23
C VAL A 52 10.21 -3.55 -9.35
N VAL A 53 10.09 -2.83 -10.47
CA VAL A 53 9.32 -3.28 -11.64
C VAL A 53 9.91 -4.57 -12.24
N ALA A 54 11.24 -4.64 -12.38
CA ALA A 54 11.88 -5.86 -12.87
C ALA A 54 11.63 -7.06 -11.94
N HIS A 55 11.65 -6.84 -10.63
CA HIS A 55 11.33 -7.87 -9.64
C HIS A 55 9.87 -8.33 -9.75
N LEU A 56 8.92 -7.40 -9.80
CA LEU A 56 7.49 -7.71 -9.86
C LEU A 56 7.09 -8.39 -11.18
N ARG A 57 7.66 -7.99 -12.30
CA ARG A 57 7.43 -8.65 -13.59
C ARG A 57 7.85 -10.12 -13.58
N LYS A 58 8.97 -10.47 -12.91
CA LYS A 58 9.38 -11.88 -12.71
C LYS A 58 8.36 -12.68 -11.89
N LYS A 59 7.56 -12.02 -11.06
CA LYS A 59 6.48 -12.61 -10.27
C LYS A 59 5.12 -12.60 -10.96
N GLY A 60 5.09 -12.20 -12.24
CA GLY A 60 3.90 -12.21 -13.07
C GLY A 60 2.99 -11.01 -12.91
N TRP A 61 3.49 -9.88 -12.37
CA TRP A 61 2.74 -8.64 -12.33
C TRP A 61 2.67 -7.96 -13.69
N ILE A 62 1.49 -7.45 -14.04
CA ILE A 62 1.24 -6.64 -15.24
C ILE A 62 1.37 -5.18 -14.81
N ILE A 63 2.40 -4.51 -15.32
CA ILE A 63 2.76 -3.16 -14.89
C ILE A 63 2.34 -2.13 -15.94
N THR A 64 1.51 -1.18 -15.53
CA THR A 64 1.26 0.07 -16.25
C THR A 64 2.15 1.16 -15.65
N ASP A 65 3.08 1.66 -16.44
CA ASP A 65 4.06 2.67 -16.02
C ASP A 65 3.75 4.02 -16.66
N VAL A 66 3.43 5.02 -15.84
CA VAL A 66 3.10 6.40 -16.23
C VAL A 66 4.19 7.40 -15.86
N GLY A 67 5.35 6.93 -15.42
CA GLY A 67 6.49 7.75 -15.02
C GLY A 67 7.61 7.79 -16.05
N VAL A 68 8.77 8.25 -15.59
CA VAL A 68 10.02 8.31 -16.37
C VAL A 68 10.42 6.91 -16.86
N ARG A 69 10.88 6.86 -18.11
CA ARG A 69 11.45 5.68 -18.78
C ARG A 69 12.86 5.95 -19.23
N THR A 70 13.55 4.93 -19.71
CA THR A 70 14.95 5.06 -20.19
C THR A 70 15.10 6.05 -21.35
N ASP A 71 14.08 6.19 -22.19
CA ASP A 71 14.03 7.06 -23.36
C ASP A 71 13.31 8.40 -23.11
N SER A 72 12.96 8.70 -21.85
CA SER A 72 12.29 9.95 -21.50
C SER A 72 13.21 11.16 -21.70
N ASP A 73 12.61 12.25 -22.19
CA ASP A 73 13.29 13.54 -22.29
C ASP A 73 13.49 14.13 -20.89
N PRO A 74 14.74 14.45 -20.48
CA PRO A 74 15.01 15.07 -19.18
C PRO A 74 14.33 16.42 -18.98
N ASP A 75 14.01 17.12 -20.04
CA ASP A 75 13.38 18.44 -20.01
C ASP A 75 11.84 18.36 -20.04
N ASP A 76 11.27 17.14 -20.15
CA ASP A 76 9.82 16.94 -20.09
C ASP A 76 9.28 17.24 -18.69
N THR A 77 8.65 18.41 -18.55
CA THR A 77 8.07 18.85 -17.29
C THR A 77 6.87 18.01 -16.84
N ASP A 78 6.24 17.23 -17.73
CA ASP A 78 5.15 16.32 -17.37
C ASP A 78 5.64 15.09 -16.60
N LEU A 79 6.95 14.88 -16.54
CA LEU A 79 7.61 13.84 -15.76
C LEU A 79 8.12 14.31 -14.39
N MET A 80 7.73 15.51 -13.95
CA MET A 80 7.98 15.99 -12.59
C MET A 80 7.14 15.22 -11.57
N PHE A 81 7.70 14.97 -10.39
CA PHE A 81 7.07 14.15 -9.33
C PHE A 81 5.62 14.51 -9.03
N HIS A 82 5.29 15.80 -8.97
CA HIS A 82 3.95 16.24 -8.64
C HIS A 82 2.93 15.96 -9.77
N ARG A 83 3.34 16.06 -11.03
CA ARG A 83 2.46 15.76 -12.18
C ARG A 83 2.22 14.27 -12.32
N ILE A 84 3.25 13.46 -12.11
CA ILE A 84 3.13 12.01 -12.05
C ILE A 84 2.24 11.59 -10.87
N GLY A 85 2.45 12.19 -9.69
CA GLY A 85 1.61 11.93 -8.52
C GLY A 85 0.14 12.23 -8.76
N LEU A 86 -0.18 13.37 -9.37
CA LEU A 86 -1.56 13.71 -9.76
C LEU A 86 -2.13 12.73 -10.78
N ARG A 87 -1.36 12.33 -11.80
CA ARG A 87 -1.77 11.34 -12.81
C ARG A 87 -2.08 9.98 -12.16
N VAL A 88 -1.20 9.48 -11.30
CA VAL A 88 -1.43 8.24 -10.55
C VAL A 88 -2.65 8.35 -9.65
N GLY A 89 -2.76 9.46 -8.90
CA GLY A 89 -3.90 9.72 -8.04
C GLY A 89 -5.22 9.72 -8.80
N SER A 90 -5.28 10.34 -9.98
CA SER A 90 -6.48 10.35 -10.82
C SER A 90 -6.89 8.93 -11.24
N MET A 91 -5.95 8.10 -11.72
CA MET A 91 -6.24 6.74 -12.16
C MET A 91 -6.72 5.83 -11.01
N ILE A 92 -6.18 6.02 -9.80
CA ILE A 92 -6.68 5.33 -8.59
C ILE A 92 -8.07 5.85 -8.22
N SER A 93 -8.27 7.16 -8.24
CA SER A 93 -9.54 7.82 -7.91
C SER A 93 -10.69 7.37 -8.83
N GLU A 94 -10.41 7.20 -10.12
CA GLU A 94 -11.38 6.70 -11.12
C GLU A 94 -11.57 5.17 -11.07
N GLY A 95 -10.83 4.47 -10.21
CA GLY A 95 -10.94 3.02 -10.05
C GLY A 95 -10.32 2.19 -11.18
N GLU A 96 -9.46 2.80 -12.02
CA GLU A 96 -8.76 2.08 -13.09
C GLU A 96 -7.79 1.05 -12.52
N PHE A 97 -7.22 1.33 -11.34
CA PHE A 97 -6.33 0.44 -10.60
C PHE A 97 -6.69 0.40 -9.11
N GLU A 98 -6.52 -0.76 -8.48
CA GLU A 98 -6.74 -0.92 -7.05
C GLU A 98 -5.57 -0.39 -6.22
N ARG A 99 -4.34 -0.45 -6.75
CA ARG A 99 -3.10 -0.04 -6.06
C ARG A 99 -2.07 0.54 -7.00
N ALA A 100 -1.24 1.41 -6.44
CA ALA A 100 -0.07 1.95 -7.13
C ALA A 100 1.18 1.93 -6.26
N LEU A 101 2.35 1.86 -6.91
CA LEU A 101 3.65 2.16 -6.33
C LEU A 101 4.22 3.40 -7.01
N VAL A 102 4.62 4.39 -6.22
CA VAL A 102 5.19 5.63 -6.74
C VAL A 102 6.54 5.93 -6.12
N PHE A 103 7.42 6.55 -6.92
CA PHE A 103 8.81 6.75 -6.53
C PHE A 103 9.26 8.17 -6.88
N CYS A 104 9.96 8.83 -5.97
CA CYS A 104 10.70 10.05 -6.25
C CYS A 104 11.97 10.07 -5.37
N GLY A 105 12.69 11.17 -5.30
CA GLY A 105 13.87 11.24 -4.44
C GLY A 105 13.59 10.90 -2.99
N THR A 106 12.55 11.49 -2.41
CA THR A 106 12.18 11.29 -0.99
C THR A 106 10.89 10.48 -0.77
N GLY A 107 10.13 10.19 -1.81
CA GLY A 107 8.77 9.63 -1.70
C GLY A 107 7.71 10.66 -1.29
N MET A 108 8.11 11.79 -0.67
CA MET A 108 7.19 12.74 -0.05
C MET A 108 6.43 13.59 -1.07
N GLY A 109 7.12 14.19 -2.04
CA GLY A 109 6.48 15.08 -3.01
C GLY A 109 5.44 14.39 -3.88
N ILE A 110 5.76 13.20 -4.37
CA ILE A 110 4.84 12.41 -5.20
C ILE A 110 3.63 11.91 -4.40
N HIS A 111 3.84 11.54 -3.13
CA HIS A 111 2.78 11.18 -2.18
C HIS A 111 1.80 12.34 -1.95
N ILE A 112 2.31 13.55 -1.64
CA ILE A 112 1.49 14.76 -1.43
C ILE A 112 0.64 15.04 -2.66
N ALA A 113 1.21 14.89 -3.86
CA ALA A 113 0.49 15.11 -5.11
C ALA A 113 -0.63 14.07 -5.32
N ALA A 114 -0.34 12.78 -5.16
CA ALA A 114 -1.34 11.73 -5.30
C ALA A 114 -2.51 11.90 -4.31
N SER A 115 -2.21 12.31 -3.07
CA SER A 115 -3.22 12.56 -2.02
C SER A 115 -4.17 13.73 -2.30
N LYS A 116 -3.98 14.49 -3.39
CA LYS A 116 -4.93 15.54 -3.80
C LYS A 116 -6.17 14.99 -4.51
N CYS A 117 -6.12 13.77 -4.98
CA CYS A 117 -7.25 13.12 -5.62
C CYS A 117 -8.15 12.43 -4.59
N PRO A 118 -9.49 12.48 -4.74
CA PRO A 118 -10.40 11.78 -3.84
C PRO A 118 -10.15 10.26 -3.88
N HIS A 119 -10.50 9.56 -2.80
CA HIS A 119 -10.33 8.10 -2.67
C HIS A 119 -8.87 7.60 -2.74
N VAL A 120 -7.91 8.51 -2.63
CA VAL A 120 -6.48 8.18 -2.59
C VAL A 120 -5.96 8.23 -1.16
N HIS A 121 -5.64 7.06 -0.64
CA HIS A 121 -4.94 6.88 0.63
C HIS A 121 -3.47 6.62 0.31
N ALA A 122 -2.68 7.68 0.23
CA ALA A 122 -1.26 7.55 -0.05
C ALA A 122 -0.43 7.48 1.24
N GLY A 123 0.66 6.70 1.22
CA GLY A 123 1.58 6.58 2.35
C GLY A 123 3.03 6.48 1.90
N VAL A 124 3.94 7.18 2.60
CA VAL A 124 5.40 7.06 2.39
C VAL A 124 5.96 6.01 3.34
N VAL A 125 6.75 5.08 2.80
CA VAL A 125 7.35 4.00 3.60
C VAL A 125 8.81 3.76 3.20
N GLU A 126 9.61 3.35 4.20
CA GLU A 126 11.04 3.07 4.05
C GLU A 126 11.43 1.69 4.60
N SER A 127 10.45 0.90 5.03
CA SER A 127 10.70 -0.44 5.60
C SER A 127 9.53 -1.38 5.39
N VAL A 128 9.79 -2.68 5.44
CA VAL A 128 8.77 -3.73 5.35
C VAL A 128 7.71 -3.60 6.45
N PRO A 129 8.03 -3.39 7.73
CA PRO A 129 7.01 -3.20 8.77
C PRO A 129 6.11 -1.99 8.51
N ALA A 130 6.67 -0.86 8.01
CA ALA A 130 5.89 0.31 7.64
C ALA A 130 4.94 0.03 6.47
N ALA A 131 5.41 -0.69 5.44
CA ALA A 131 4.61 -1.10 4.30
C ALA A 131 3.44 -2.01 4.69
N LEU A 132 3.70 -3.02 5.54
CA LEU A 132 2.65 -3.87 6.08
C LEU A 132 1.62 -3.05 6.86
N ARG A 133 2.07 -2.15 7.74
CA ARG A 133 1.14 -1.35 8.55
C ARG A 133 0.34 -0.35 7.71
N ALA A 134 0.94 0.20 6.66
CA ALA A 134 0.27 1.09 5.72
C ALA A 134 -0.97 0.42 5.09
N ILE A 135 -0.86 -0.83 4.67
CA ILE A 135 -1.98 -1.54 4.06
C ILE A 135 -2.89 -2.20 5.09
N THR A 136 -2.34 -2.86 6.12
CA THR A 136 -3.15 -3.65 7.05
C THR A 136 -3.98 -2.82 8.01
N GLY A 137 -3.51 -1.63 8.39
CA GLY A 137 -4.19 -0.75 9.33
C GLY A 137 -4.74 0.54 8.73
N ASN A 138 -4.24 0.97 7.57
CA ASN A 138 -4.65 2.27 7.00
C ASN A 138 -5.21 2.17 5.57
N GLY A 139 -5.26 0.96 4.99
CA GLY A 139 -5.84 0.76 3.66
C GLY A 139 -5.15 1.57 2.55
N VAL A 140 -3.85 1.88 2.71
CA VAL A 140 -3.09 2.65 1.72
C VAL A 140 -3.18 2.01 0.35
N ASN A 141 -3.64 2.75 -0.65
CA ASN A 141 -3.77 2.29 -2.04
C ASN A 141 -2.71 2.89 -2.98
N VAL A 142 -1.97 3.91 -2.53
CA VAL A 142 -0.80 4.45 -3.24
C VAL A 142 0.40 4.45 -2.29
N LEU A 143 1.33 3.53 -2.50
CA LEU A 143 2.54 3.41 -1.68
C LEU A 143 3.69 4.16 -2.32
N ALA A 144 4.28 5.11 -1.60
CA ALA A 144 5.38 5.94 -2.06
C ALA A 144 6.71 5.52 -1.41
N MET A 145 7.77 5.45 -2.21
CA MET A 145 9.13 5.15 -1.75
C MET A 145 10.12 6.22 -2.21
N GLY A 146 11.06 6.57 -1.33
CA GLY A 146 12.13 7.52 -1.60
C GLY A 146 13.42 6.83 -2.03
N ALA A 147 13.87 7.05 -3.27
CA ALA A 147 15.08 6.42 -3.80
C ALA A 147 16.38 6.89 -3.09
N PHE A 148 16.33 8.00 -2.36
CA PHE A 148 17.47 8.46 -1.56
C PHE A 148 17.64 7.68 -0.25
N TYR A 149 16.60 6.96 0.20
CA TYR A 149 16.56 6.27 1.49
C TYR A 149 16.39 4.76 1.35
N VAL A 150 15.72 4.31 0.31
CA VAL A 150 15.35 2.91 0.09
C VAL A 150 16.27 2.27 -0.93
N ALA A 151 17.09 1.31 -0.50
CA ALA A 151 17.91 0.52 -1.40
C ALA A 151 17.05 -0.41 -2.29
N PRO A 152 17.52 -0.81 -3.49
CA PRO A 152 16.73 -1.61 -4.44
C PRO A 152 16.14 -2.89 -3.86
N GLN A 153 16.92 -3.66 -3.08
CA GLN A 153 16.41 -4.88 -2.45
C GLN A 153 15.31 -4.60 -1.42
N MET A 154 15.51 -3.57 -0.58
CA MET A 154 14.48 -3.15 0.38
C MET A 154 13.20 -2.70 -0.34
N GLY A 155 13.32 -1.99 -1.46
CA GLY A 155 12.17 -1.61 -2.28
C GLY A 155 11.39 -2.81 -2.82
N CYS A 156 12.09 -3.86 -3.25
CA CYS A 156 11.46 -5.13 -3.66
C CYS A 156 10.73 -5.81 -2.49
N ASP A 157 11.36 -5.87 -1.32
CA ASP A 157 10.77 -6.50 -0.12
C ASP A 157 9.55 -5.72 0.39
N ILE A 158 9.61 -4.37 0.34
CA ILE A 158 8.49 -3.47 0.64
C ILE A 158 7.33 -3.73 -0.33
N ALA A 159 7.60 -3.80 -1.63
CA ALA A 159 6.58 -4.05 -2.64
C ALA A 159 5.91 -5.41 -2.45
N ASP A 160 6.70 -6.45 -2.19
CA ASP A 160 6.16 -7.79 -1.90
C ASP A 160 5.26 -7.79 -0.67
N ALA A 161 5.70 -7.19 0.43
CA ALA A 161 4.93 -7.13 1.67
C ALA A 161 3.60 -6.38 1.47
N TYR A 162 3.63 -5.25 0.81
CA TYR A 162 2.46 -4.42 0.52
C TYR A 162 1.45 -5.12 -0.41
N LEU A 163 1.95 -5.75 -1.49
CA LEU A 163 1.09 -6.34 -2.51
C LEU A 163 0.48 -7.68 -2.09
N ASN A 164 1.09 -8.39 -1.13
CA ASN A 164 0.58 -9.65 -0.60
C ASN A 164 -0.32 -9.51 0.63
N ALA A 165 -0.58 -8.30 1.10
CA ALA A 165 -1.42 -8.04 2.26
C ALA A 165 -2.66 -7.22 1.89
N GLY A 166 -3.66 -7.21 2.75
CA GLY A 166 -4.87 -6.39 2.69
C GLY A 166 -5.20 -5.78 4.04
N LEU A 167 -6.25 -4.97 4.11
CA LEU A 167 -6.73 -4.42 5.37
C LEU A 167 -7.05 -5.57 6.34
N GLY A 168 -6.53 -5.49 7.56
CA GLY A 168 -6.71 -6.50 8.61
C GLY A 168 -5.79 -7.71 8.53
N SER A 169 -5.04 -7.92 7.43
CA SER A 169 -4.15 -9.08 7.28
C SER A 169 -3.14 -9.19 8.42
N GLY A 170 -3.04 -10.38 9.03
CA GLY A 170 -2.14 -10.67 10.14
C GLY A 170 -2.63 -10.20 11.51
N TYR A 171 -3.86 -9.67 11.58
CA TYR A 171 -4.51 -9.21 12.82
C TYR A 171 -5.81 -9.94 13.13
N GLU A 172 -6.00 -11.13 12.58
CA GLU A 172 -7.20 -11.97 12.77
C GLU A 172 -7.41 -12.38 14.24
N TRP A 173 -6.34 -12.35 15.02
CA TRP A 173 -6.35 -12.59 16.47
C TRP A 173 -6.87 -11.40 17.29
N TRP A 174 -6.89 -10.20 16.71
CA TRP A 174 -7.36 -8.99 17.39
C TRP A 174 -8.80 -8.73 16.98
N HIS A 175 -9.72 -9.08 17.86
CA HIS A 175 -11.15 -8.87 17.64
C HIS A 175 -11.46 -7.41 17.28
N ASN A 176 -12.28 -7.21 16.26
CA ASN A 176 -12.69 -5.90 15.75
C ASN A 176 -11.56 -5.06 15.11
N PHE A 177 -10.36 -5.60 14.85
CA PHE A 177 -9.29 -4.83 14.19
C PHE A 177 -9.70 -4.34 12.80
N TYR A 178 -10.28 -5.23 12.02
CA TYR A 178 -10.73 -4.91 10.66
C TYR A 178 -11.86 -3.87 10.69
N GLU A 179 -12.89 -4.09 11.49
CA GLU A 179 -14.07 -3.24 11.61
C GLU A 179 -13.69 -1.83 12.08
N PHE A 180 -12.78 -1.73 13.06
CA PHE A 180 -12.28 -0.45 13.55
C PHE A 180 -11.59 0.35 12.44
N HIS A 181 -10.63 -0.27 11.73
CA HIS A 181 -9.88 0.43 10.70
C HIS A 181 -10.73 0.72 9.45
N LYS A 182 -11.66 -0.19 9.12
CA LYS A 182 -12.61 0.01 8.03
C LYS A 182 -13.52 1.21 8.29
N LEU A 183 -14.06 1.35 9.49
CA LEU A 183 -14.89 2.49 9.86
C LEU A 183 -14.09 3.81 9.77
N ALA A 184 -12.86 3.83 10.28
CA ALA A 184 -11.99 5.01 10.16
C ALA A 184 -11.72 5.39 8.71
N ILE A 185 -11.48 4.42 7.83
CA ILE A 185 -11.30 4.65 6.40
C ILE A 185 -12.58 5.20 5.78
N ASP A 186 -13.75 4.64 6.10
CA ASP A 186 -15.02 5.10 5.57
C ASP A 186 -15.35 6.53 5.99
N GLU A 187 -15.02 6.92 7.23
CA GLU A 187 -15.16 8.30 7.69
C GLU A 187 -14.22 9.26 6.95
N LEU A 188 -12.98 8.83 6.66
CA LEU A 188 -12.04 9.62 5.85
C LEU A 188 -12.50 9.76 4.39
N GLU A 189 -13.06 8.70 3.81
CA GLU A 189 -13.64 8.72 2.46
C GLU A 189 -14.87 9.63 2.36
N ALA A 190 -15.67 9.69 3.41
CA ALA A 190 -16.86 10.55 3.48
C ALA A 190 -16.54 11.98 3.93
N PHE A 191 -15.27 12.32 4.18
CA PHE A 191 -14.87 13.60 4.73
C PHE A 191 -15.10 14.74 3.72
N ASP A 192 -15.89 15.74 4.13
CA ASP A 192 -16.04 17.02 3.47
C ASP A 192 -15.59 18.16 4.39
N TYR A 193 -14.67 18.98 3.93
CA TYR A 193 -14.09 20.05 4.76
C TYR A 193 -15.10 21.14 5.10
N GLU A 194 -15.99 21.51 4.18
CA GLU A 194 -16.98 22.56 4.43
C GLU A 194 -18.06 22.07 5.40
N GLU A 195 -18.50 20.82 5.27
CA GLU A 195 -19.37 20.17 6.26
C GLU A 195 -18.70 20.11 7.64
N TYR A 196 -17.45 19.64 7.71
CA TYR A 196 -16.67 19.56 8.94
C TYR A 196 -16.54 20.90 9.66
N LYS A 197 -16.24 21.97 8.90
CA LYS A 197 -16.16 23.34 9.41
C LYS A 197 -17.52 23.86 9.87
N ALA A 198 -18.57 23.65 9.08
CA ALA A 198 -19.93 24.05 9.42
C ALA A 198 -20.46 23.33 10.68
N ASN A 199 -20.01 22.10 10.93
CA ASN A 199 -20.33 21.29 12.10
C ASN A 199 -19.43 21.56 13.31
N GLY A 200 -18.73 22.68 13.35
CA GLY A 200 -17.84 23.07 14.45
C GLY A 200 -16.63 22.16 14.61
N PHE A 201 -16.04 21.70 13.51
CA PHE A 201 -14.88 20.82 13.46
C PHE A 201 -15.10 19.46 14.13
N LYS A 202 -16.29 18.90 13.96
CA LYS A 202 -16.63 17.55 14.41
C LYS A 202 -16.80 16.63 13.22
N VAL A 203 -16.12 15.50 13.25
CA VAL A 203 -16.26 14.46 12.23
C VAL A 203 -17.66 13.88 12.27
N ARG A 204 -18.24 13.63 11.12
CA ARG A 204 -19.50 12.88 11.00
C ARG A 204 -19.24 11.41 11.33
N HIS A 205 -19.93 10.93 12.38
CA HIS A 205 -19.88 9.52 12.73
C HIS A 205 -20.68 8.69 11.73
N LEU A 206 -20.06 7.65 11.17
CA LEU A 206 -20.74 6.68 10.32
C LEU A 206 -21.17 5.42 11.09
N GLY A 207 -20.71 5.25 12.34
CA GLY A 207 -21.06 4.13 13.21
C GLY A 207 -20.38 4.24 14.56
N ASP A 208 -20.66 3.26 15.42
CA ASP A 208 -19.99 3.14 16.70
C ASP A 208 -18.66 2.41 16.50
N TYR A 209 -17.58 3.00 17.00
CA TYR A 209 -16.27 2.36 16.97
C TYR A 209 -16.27 1.12 17.85
N PRO A 210 -15.92 -0.05 17.33
CA PRO A 210 -15.70 -1.21 18.17
C PRO A 210 -14.48 -0.97 19.07
N LEU A 211 -14.64 -1.20 20.38
CA LEU A 211 -13.58 -0.98 21.36
C LEU A 211 -12.47 -2.01 21.17
N THR A 212 -11.45 -1.66 20.40
CA THR A 212 -10.33 -2.54 20.11
C THR A 212 -9.35 -2.66 21.27
N LEU A 213 -9.33 -1.66 22.16
CA LEU A 213 -8.39 -1.62 23.29
C LEU A 213 -8.69 -2.63 24.39
N GLU A 214 -9.94 -3.07 24.51
CA GLU A 214 -10.37 -4.03 25.54
C GLU A 214 -10.11 -5.50 25.17
N THR A 215 -9.73 -5.76 23.94
CA THR A 215 -9.60 -7.13 23.41
C THR A 215 -8.17 -7.53 23.06
N LYS A 216 -7.20 -6.75 23.50
CA LYS A 216 -5.80 -7.14 23.34
C LYS A 216 -5.56 -8.38 24.21
N PRO A 217 -5.28 -9.56 23.64
CA PRO A 217 -4.98 -10.73 24.46
C PRO A 217 -3.79 -10.43 25.37
N ASP A 218 -3.90 -10.77 26.66
CA ASP A 218 -2.81 -10.63 27.63
C ASP A 218 -1.53 -11.41 27.26
N ASP A 219 -1.58 -12.20 26.18
CA ASP A 219 -0.55 -13.11 25.72
C ASP A 219 0.44 -12.51 24.72
N VAL A 220 0.35 -11.21 24.40
CA VAL A 220 1.37 -10.52 23.61
C VAL A 220 2.36 -9.86 24.57
N LYS A 221 3.12 -10.68 25.26
CA LYS A 221 4.32 -10.30 26.02
C LYS A 221 5.58 -10.66 25.21
#